data_4712e043e6ec2c221d8fb5d457d63b8a
#
_entry.id   4712e043e6ec2c221d8fb5d457d63b8a
#
_cell.length_a   1.000
_cell.length_b   1.000
_cell.length_c   1.000
_cell.angle_alpha   90.00
_cell.angle_beta   90.00
_cell.angle_gamma   90.00
#
_symmetry.space_group_name_H-M   'P 1'
#
loop_
_entity.id
_entity.type
_entity.pdbx_description
1 polymer ?
#
loop_
_entity_poly.entity_id
_entity_poly.type
_entity_poly.pdbx_seq_one_letter_code
_entity_poly.pdbx_strand_id
1 'polypeptide(L)'
;MTPHESLSQMAEKYSLSVIYGFGSRSKEALDFISGRNRIFNFKGADLDIGVLPETTVRLTVHQKVDLAADLETLFEAHRVDLVGLPEADPFLAANIIRGERLYCRDETEADEYELYVLRRAGDLAPLEKERIGLILGRGYKP
;
A
#
# COMPACT_ATOMS: atom_id res chain seq x y z
N MET A 1 20.50 0.98 12.94
CA MET A 1 19.56 0.26 12.07
C MET A 1 19.01 1.21 11.02
N THR A 2 19.00 0.79 9.77
CA THR A 2 18.46 1.61 8.68
C THR A 2 16.93 1.57 8.69
N PRO A 3 16.28 2.57 8.07
CA PRO A 3 14.82 2.50 7.93
C PRO A 3 14.34 1.23 7.22
N HIS A 4 15.07 0.78 6.21
CA HIS A 4 14.73 -0.46 5.51
C HIS A 4 14.81 -1.68 6.45
N GLU A 5 15.84 -1.76 7.25
CA GLU A 5 15.98 -2.85 8.22
C GLU A 5 14.85 -2.83 9.24
N SER A 6 14.49 -1.64 9.72
CA SER A 6 13.36 -1.49 10.65
C SER A 6 12.06 -1.95 10.04
N LEU A 7 11.83 -1.59 8.76
CA LEU A 7 10.62 -1.99 8.05
C LEU A 7 10.59 -3.51 7.83
N SER A 8 11.74 -4.10 7.48
CA SER A 8 11.86 -5.55 7.33
C SER A 8 11.53 -6.29 8.62
N GLN A 9 11.99 -5.78 9.76
CA GLN A 9 11.68 -6.37 11.05
C GLN A 9 10.19 -6.26 11.37
N MET A 10 9.56 -5.15 11.04
CA MET A 10 8.11 -5.01 11.19
C MET A 10 7.37 -6.03 10.34
N ALA A 11 7.82 -6.22 9.10
CA ALA A 11 7.20 -7.20 8.21
C ALA A 11 7.29 -8.61 8.80
N GLU A 12 8.41 -8.97 9.38
CA GLU A 12 8.55 -10.26 10.05
C GLU A 12 7.63 -10.36 11.28
N LYS A 13 7.62 -9.32 12.09
CA LYS A 13 6.81 -9.28 13.32
C LYS A 13 5.32 -9.49 13.03
N TYR A 14 4.82 -8.91 11.96
CA TYR A 14 3.40 -8.98 11.59
C TYR A 14 3.11 -9.95 10.46
N SER A 15 4.10 -10.73 10.03
CA SER A 15 3.96 -11.72 8.95
C SER A 15 3.43 -11.10 7.66
N LEU A 16 4.09 -10.05 7.20
CA LEU A 16 3.70 -9.33 5.99
C LEU A 16 4.55 -9.77 4.81
N SER A 17 3.90 -9.98 3.65
CA SER A 17 4.59 -10.26 2.39
C SER A 17 5.04 -9.00 1.68
N VAL A 18 4.21 -7.97 1.67
CA VAL A 18 4.49 -6.72 0.96
C VAL A 18 3.93 -5.55 1.76
N ILE A 19 4.65 -4.44 1.72
CA ILE A 19 4.21 -3.17 2.29
C ILE A 19 4.29 -2.12 1.18
N TYR A 20 3.18 -1.45 0.92
CA TYR A 20 3.08 -0.40 -0.10
C TYR A 20 2.87 0.96 0.54
N GLY A 21 3.50 1.99 -0.04
CA GLY A 21 3.08 3.36 0.19
C GLY A 21 2.24 3.82 -0.99
N PHE A 22 1.13 4.49 -0.72
CA PHE A 22 0.29 5.04 -1.80
C PHE A 22 -0.17 6.44 -1.41
N GLY A 23 -0.91 7.10 -2.31
CA GLY A 23 -1.33 8.46 -2.07
C GLY A 23 -0.22 9.48 -2.29
N SER A 24 -0.42 10.69 -1.80
CA SER A 24 0.40 11.85 -2.14
C SER A 24 1.83 11.79 -1.62
N ARG A 25 2.09 11.01 -0.56
CA ARG A 25 3.41 10.94 0.07
C ARG A 25 4.16 9.64 -0.25
N SER A 26 3.70 8.86 -1.22
CA SER A 26 4.26 7.53 -1.48
C SER A 26 5.73 7.57 -1.92
N LYS A 27 6.09 8.52 -2.79
CA LYS A 27 7.48 8.65 -3.24
C LYS A 27 8.41 9.08 -2.13
N GLU A 28 7.95 9.99 -1.28
CA GLU A 28 8.73 10.44 -0.14
C GLU A 28 8.96 9.30 0.84
N ALA A 29 7.95 8.45 1.05
CA ALA A 29 8.08 7.28 1.90
C ALA A 29 9.10 6.31 1.33
N LEU A 30 9.06 6.05 0.01
CA LEU A 30 10.03 5.18 -0.64
C LEU A 30 11.44 5.72 -0.50
N ASP A 31 11.63 7.01 -0.75
CA ASP A 31 12.95 7.65 -0.64
C ASP A 31 13.49 7.57 0.78
N PHE A 32 12.65 7.76 1.77
CA PHE A 32 13.04 7.61 3.17
C PHE A 32 13.50 6.18 3.48
N ILE A 33 12.73 5.18 3.07
CA ILE A 33 13.05 3.77 3.31
C ILE A 33 14.32 3.36 2.57
N SER A 34 14.51 3.87 1.34
CA SER A 34 15.68 3.55 0.52
C SER A 34 16.94 4.31 0.93
N GLY A 35 16.84 5.26 1.84
CA GLY A 35 17.94 6.09 2.26
C GLY A 35 18.37 7.12 1.22
N ARG A 36 17.56 7.38 0.20
CA ARG A 36 17.91 8.33 -0.87
C ARG A 36 17.71 9.76 -0.50
N ASN A 37 16.83 10.03 0.45
CA ASN A 37 16.57 11.38 0.87
C ASN A 37 16.52 11.49 2.38
N ARG A 38 17.02 12.59 2.85
CA ARG A 38 17.25 12.85 4.26
C ARG A 38 16.53 14.09 4.76
N ILE A 39 15.78 14.76 3.87
CA ILE A 39 15.19 16.05 4.19
C ILE A 39 13.68 15.99 4.37
N PHE A 40 13.08 14.81 4.22
CA PHE A 40 11.64 14.70 4.37
C PHE A 40 11.23 14.82 5.81
N ASN A 41 10.21 15.63 6.00
CA ASN A 41 9.60 15.83 7.29
C ASN A 41 8.15 15.34 7.20
N PHE A 42 7.89 14.18 7.79
CA PHE A 42 6.53 13.64 7.83
C PHE A 42 5.73 14.15 9.03
N LYS A 43 6.34 15.00 9.84
CA LYS A 43 5.67 15.60 10.99
C LYS A 43 4.44 16.39 10.54
N GLY A 44 3.29 16.05 11.08
CA GLY A 44 2.03 16.64 10.66
C GLY A 44 1.47 16.11 9.36
N ALA A 45 2.12 15.13 8.74
CA ALA A 45 1.65 14.50 7.52
C ALA A 45 0.97 13.17 7.80
N ASP A 46 -0.02 12.84 6.99
CA ASP A 46 -0.66 11.53 6.99
C ASP A 46 -0.02 10.68 5.89
N LEU A 47 0.32 9.45 6.22
CA LEU A 47 0.84 8.48 5.25
C LEU A 47 -0.21 7.41 5.01
N ASP A 48 -0.36 7.04 3.75
CA ASP A 48 -1.25 5.95 3.35
C ASP A 48 -0.41 4.71 3.09
N ILE A 49 -0.64 3.66 3.85
CA ILE A 49 0.13 2.41 3.79
C ILE A 49 -0.83 1.25 3.54
N GLY A 50 -0.50 0.43 2.54
CA GLY A 50 -1.21 -0.82 2.29
C GLY A 50 -0.32 -2.00 2.64
N VAL A 51 -0.88 -3.01 3.28
CA VAL A 51 -0.12 -4.19 3.66
C VAL A 51 -0.79 -5.45 3.16
N LEU A 52 0.04 -6.40 2.73
CA LEU A 52 -0.40 -7.73 2.33
C LEU A 52 0.18 -8.74 3.31
N PRO A 53 -0.63 -9.31 4.21
CA PRO A 53 -0.17 -10.40 5.06
C PRO A 53 0.15 -11.66 4.26
N GLU A 54 0.95 -12.55 4.82
CA GLU A 54 1.14 -13.88 4.26
C GLU A 54 -0.20 -14.60 4.12
N THR A 55 -0.30 -15.50 3.13
CA THR A 55 -1.56 -16.11 2.71
C THR A 55 -2.40 -16.69 3.85
N THR A 56 -1.75 -17.29 4.84
CA THR A 56 -2.41 -17.96 5.96
C THR A 56 -2.63 -17.04 7.16
N VAL A 57 -2.19 -15.80 7.09
CA VAL A 57 -2.21 -14.86 8.22
C VAL A 57 -3.33 -13.85 8.02
N ARG A 58 -4.05 -13.59 9.11
CA ARG A 58 -5.05 -12.52 9.16
C ARG A 58 -4.71 -11.62 10.34
N LEU A 59 -4.50 -10.34 10.05
CA LEU A 59 -4.23 -9.38 11.11
C LEU A 59 -5.51 -9.07 11.88
N THR A 60 -5.42 -9.13 13.20
CA THR A 60 -6.52 -8.68 14.07
C THR A 60 -6.57 -7.15 14.06
N VAL A 61 -7.68 -6.60 14.54
CA VAL A 61 -7.80 -5.13 14.69
C VAL A 61 -6.70 -4.61 15.60
N HIS A 62 -6.42 -5.32 16.69
CA HIS A 62 -5.37 -4.93 17.62
C HIS A 62 -3.99 -4.90 16.96
N GLN A 63 -3.69 -5.93 16.15
CA GLN A 63 -2.42 -5.97 15.42
C GLN A 63 -2.32 -4.83 14.39
N LYS A 64 -3.42 -4.48 13.73
CA LYS A 64 -3.43 -3.35 12.79
C LYS A 64 -3.14 -2.02 13.49
N VAL A 65 -3.71 -1.84 14.68
CA VAL A 65 -3.45 -0.64 15.47
C VAL A 65 -1.99 -0.58 15.89
N ASP A 66 -1.43 -1.69 16.35
CA ASP A 66 -0.03 -1.76 16.74
C ASP A 66 0.91 -1.51 15.56
N LEU A 67 0.59 -2.08 14.40
CA LEU A 67 1.37 -1.88 13.19
C LEU A 67 1.34 -0.42 12.75
N ALA A 68 0.17 0.20 12.76
CA ALA A 68 0.05 1.61 12.43
C ALA A 68 0.90 2.47 13.35
N ALA A 69 0.87 2.18 14.65
CA ALA A 69 1.69 2.90 15.64
C ALA A 69 3.19 2.70 15.38
N ASP A 70 3.61 1.49 15.06
CA ASP A 70 5.01 1.21 14.73
C ASP A 70 5.47 1.97 13.49
N LEU A 71 4.60 2.04 12.47
CA LEU A 71 4.90 2.79 11.25
C LEU A 71 4.94 4.30 11.50
N GLU A 72 4.04 4.81 12.32
CA GLU A 72 4.07 6.22 12.71
C GLU A 72 5.38 6.58 13.39
N THR A 73 5.85 5.70 14.24
CA THR A 73 7.14 5.89 14.92
C THR A 73 8.30 5.87 13.93
N LEU A 74 8.32 4.90 13.03
CA LEU A 74 9.39 4.78 12.04
C LEU A 74 9.51 6.01 11.15
N PHE A 75 8.38 6.48 10.62
CA PHE A 75 8.36 7.62 9.71
C PHE A 75 8.30 8.96 10.43
N GLU A 76 8.09 8.96 11.74
CA GLU A 76 7.81 10.18 12.51
C GLU A 76 6.64 10.95 11.89
N ALA A 77 5.65 10.21 11.42
CA ALA A 77 4.45 10.76 10.81
C ALA A 77 3.40 11.08 11.87
N HIS A 78 2.55 12.05 11.56
CA HIS A 78 1.43 12.38 12.43
C HIS A 78 0.46 11.21 12.54
N ARG A 79 0.17 10.56 11.40
CA ARG A 79 -0.79 9.47 11.34
C ARG A 79 -0.46 8.55 10.15
N VAL A 80 -0.70 7.26 10.35
CA VAL A 80 -0.64 6.27 9.27
C VAL A 80 -2.05 5.73 9.07
N ASP A 81 -2.57 5.91 7.86
CA ASP A 81 -3.82 5.29 7.42
C ASP A 81 -3.46 3.93 6.84
N LEU A 82 -3.79 2.88 7.57
CA LEU A 82 -3.41 1.51 7.22
C LEU A 82 -4.56 0.78 6.56
N VAL A 83 -4.31 0.23 5.39
CA VAL A 83 -5.28 -0.59 4.66
C VAL A 83 -4.74 -2.01 4.55
N GLY A 84 -5.52 -2.99 4.99
CA GLY A 84 -5.24 -4.40 4.73
C GLY A 84 -5.69 -4.74 3.32
N LEU A 85 -4.77 -5.13 2.45
CA LEU A 85 -5.11 -5.42 1.05
C LEU A 85 -6.18 -6.50 0.88
N PRO A 86 -6.22 -7.57 1.70
CA PRO A 86 -7.29 -8.56 1.56
C PRO A 86 -8.69 -8.01 1.80
N GLU A 87 -8.83 -6.94 2.57
CA GLU A 87 -10.12 -6.32 2.87
C GLU A 87 -10.47 -5.17 1.92
N ALA A 88 -9.53 -4.77 1.05
CA ALA A 88 -9.77 -3.68 0.11
C ALA A 88 -10.60 -4.16 -1.09
N ASP A 89 -11.47 -3.27 -1.60
CA ASP A 89 -12.14 -3.58 -2.85
C ASP A 89 -11.13 -3.57 -4.02
N PRO A 90 -11.48 -4.17 -5.17
CA PRO A 90 -10.51 -4.31 -6.27
C PRO A 90 -9.95 -2.99 -6.78
N PHE A 91 -10.74 -1.92 -6.79
CA PHE A 91 -10.25 -0.63 -7.29
C PHE A 91 -9.32 0.04 -6.31
N LEU A 92 -9.61 -0.05 -5.02
CA LEU A 92 -8.69 0.46 -3.99
C LEU A 92 -7.39 -0.35 -4.00
N ALA A 93 -7.47 -1.68 -4.08
CA ALA A 93 -6.28 -2.51 -4.16
C ALA A 93 -5.43 -2.14 -5.37
N ALA A 94 -6.06 -1.91 -6.54
CA ALA A 94 -5.34 -1.47 -7.73
C ALA A 94 -4.66 -0.12 -7.52
N ASN A 95 -5.32 0.80 -6.85
CA ASN A 95 -4.71 2.10 -6.52
C ASN A 95 -3.49 1.94 -5.61
N ILE A 96 -3.59 1.05 -4.63
CA ILE A 96 -2.49 0.81 -3.69
C ILE A 96 -1.26 0.23 -4.39
N ILE A 97 -1.45 -0.78 -5.24
CA ILE A 97 -0.31 -1.42 -5.93
C ILE A 97 0.32 -0.54 -6.99
N ARG A 98 -0.36 0.51 -7.44
CA ARG A 98 0.22 1.52 -8.34
C ARG A 98 1.09 2.53 -7.60
N GLY A 99 1.09 2.49 -6.27
CA GLY A 99 2.00 3.29 -5.47
C GLY A 99 3.40 2.69 -5.47
N GLU A 100 4.06 2.74 -4.34
CA GLU A 100 5.45 2.31 -4.23
C GLU A 100 5.57 1.10 -3.32
N ARG A 101 6.33 0.08 -3.75
CA ARG A 101 6.70 -1.02 -2.87
C ARG A 101 7.74 -0.53 -1.88
N LEU A 102 7.38 -0.44 -0.62
CA LEU A 102 8.33 -0.07 0.43
C LEU A 102 9.11 -1.28 0.92
N TYR A 103 8.49 -2.43 0.88
CA TYR A 103 9.09 -3.70 1.26
C TYR A 103 8.37 -4.83 0.54
N CYS A 104 9.10 -5.83 0.09
CA CYS A 104 8.52 -7.11 -0.30
C CYS A 104 9.46 -8.24 0.10
N ARG A 105 8.87 -9.32 0.58
CA ARG A 105 9.62 -10.51 0.97
C ARG A 105 10.21 -11.21 -0.24
N ASP A 106 9.44 -11.27 -1.33
CA ASP A 106 9.79 -11.95 -2.56
C ASP A 106 9.17 -11.19 -3.72
N GLU A 107 10.00 -10.74 -4.65
CA GLU A 107 9.52 -9.92 -5.77
C GLU A 107 8.60 -10.69 -6.71
N THR A 108 8.86 -11.98 -6.92
CA THR A 108 7.98 -12.80 -7.75
C THR A 108 6.60 -12.92 -7.13
N GLU A 109 6.54 -13.14 -5.83
CA GLU A 109 5.28 -13.20 -5.09
C GLU A 109 4.53 -11.88 -5.20
N ALA A 110 5.23 -10.76 -5.05
CA ALA A 110 4.62 -9.44 -5.18
C ALA A 110 4.10 -9.19 -6.60
N ASP A 111 4.86 -9.58 -7.62
CA ASP A 111 4.45 -9.45 -9.02
C ASP A 111 3.18 -10.26 -9.29
N GLU A 112 3.14 -11.49 -8.82
CA GLU A 112 1.96 -12.36 -8.99
C GLU A 112 0.72 -11.77 -8.31
N TYR A 113 0.89 -11.23 -7.11
CA TYR A 113 -0.20 -10.59 -6.40
C TYR A 113 -0.72 -9.37 -7.18
N GLU A 114 0.18 -8.55 -7.71
CA GLU A 114 -0.23 -7.36 -8.48
C GLU A 114 -0.98 -7.74 -9.75
N LEU A 115 -0.54 -8.79 -10.43
CA LEU A 115 -1.29 -9.30 -11.58
C LEU A 115 -2.69 -9.76 -11.19
N TYR A 116 -2.81 -10.45 -10.07
CA TYR A 116 -4.10 -10.87 -9.55
C TYR A 116 -5.02 -9.66 -9.29
N VAL A 117 -4.50 -8.62 -8.63
CA VAL A 117 -5.26 -7.41 -8.34
C VAL A 117 -5.72 -6.71 -9.62
N LEU A 118 -4.80 -6.58 -10.59
CA LEU A 118 -5.11 -5.92 -11.86
C LEU A 118 -6.18 -6.68 -12.64
N ARG A 119 -6.15 -8.01 -12.63
CA ARG A 119 -7.19 -8.82 -13.26
C ARG A 119 -8.55 -8.60 -12.62
N ARG A 120 -8.59 -8.56 -11.29
CA ARG A 120 -9.85 -8.32 -10.57
C ARG A 120 -10.40 -6.93 -10.89
N ALA A 121 -9.56 -5.92 -10.87
CA ALA A 121 -9.97 -4.56 -11.23
C ALA A 121 -10.39 -4.49 -12.70
N GLY A 122 -9.69 -5.20 -13.58
CA GLY A 122 -10.02 -5.27 -15.00
C GLY A 122 -11.39 -5.92 -15.26
N ASP A 123 -11.73 -6.95 -14.49
CA ASP A 123 -13.02 -7.62 -14.60
C ASP A 123 -14.19 -6.69 -14.26
N LEU A 124 -13.96 -5.69 -13.41
CA LEU A 124 -14.98 -4.72 -13.03
C LEU A 124 -14.91 -3.44 -13.85
N ALA A 125 -13.84 -3.22 -14.61
CA ALA A 125 -13.60 -2.01 -15.36
C ALA A 125 -14.70 -1.66 -16.36
N PRO A 126 -15.35 -2.64 -17.07
CA PRO A 126 -16.42 -2.29 -18.01
C PRO A 126 -17.57 -1.50 -17.36
N LEU A 127 -17.97 -1.87 -16.15
CA LEU A 127 -19.03 -1.16 -15.43
C LEU A 127 -18.62 0.26 -15.07
N GLU A 128 -17.38 0.43 -14.61
CA GLU A 128 -16.83 1.74 -14.29
C GLU A 128 -16.71 2.63 -15.53
N LYS A 129 -16.27 2.06 -16.65
CA LYS A 129 -16.17 2.79 -17.91
C LYS A 129 -17.52 3.28 -18.39
N GLU A 130 -18.54 2.43 -18.29
CA GLU A 130 -19.90 2.79 -18.68
C GLU A 130 -20.42 3.92 -17.82
N ARG A 131 -20.24 3.85 -16.51
CA ARG A 131 -20.66 4.90 -15.59
C ARG A 131 -19.97 6.23 -15.89
N ILE A 132 -18.66 6.21 -16.12
CA ILE A 132 -17.89 7.41 -16.45
C ILE A 132 -18.34 7.98 -17.78
N GLY A 133 -18.59 7.14 -18.78
CA GLY A 133 -19.08 7.58 -20.08
C GLY A 133 -20.40 8.31 -19.98
N LEU A 134 -21.32 7.81 -19.16
CA LEU A 134 -22.61 8.44 -18.91
C LEU A 134 -22.45 9.79 -18.21
N ILE A 135 -21.56 9.87 -17.25
CA ILE A 135 -21.28 11.11 -16.51
C ILE A 135 -20.67 12.18 -17.42
N LEU A 136 -19.74 11.78 -18.28
CA LEU A 136 -19.04 12.70 -19.18
C LEU A 136 -19.84 13.01 -20.43
N GLY A 137 -20.96 12.34 -20.67
CA GLY A 137 -21.80 12.56 -21.85
C GLY A 137 -21.16 12.13 -23.15
N ARG A 138 -20.23 11.16 -23.11
CA ARG A 138 -19.57 10.64 -24.31
C ARG A 138 -19.12 9.20 -24.09
N GLY A 139 -18.94 8.48 -25.20
CA GLY A 139 -18.41 7.13 -25.12
C GLY A 139 -16.98 7.12 -24.60
N TYR A 140 -16.69 6.22 -23.65
CA TYR A 140 -15.37 6.03 -23.11
C TYR A 140 -14.61 5.04 -23.98
N LYS A 141 -13.36 5.39 -24.34
CA LYS A 141 -12.47 4.48 -25.07
C LYS A 141 -11.27 4.19 -24.19
N PRO A 142 -10.96 2.91 -23.96
CA PRO A 142 -9.80 2.54 -23.17
C PRO A 142 -8.48 2.93 -23.85
#